data_895fffb437028784b22d03288c99ecfa
#
_entry.id   895fffb437028784b22d03288c99ecfa
#
_cell.length_a   1.000
_cell.length_b   1.000
_cell.length_c   1.000
_cell.angle_alpha   90.00
_cell.angle_beta   90.00
_cell.angle_gamma   90.00
#
_symmetry.space_group_name_H-M   'P 1'
#
loop_
_entity.id
_entity.type
_entity.pdbx_description
1 polymer ?
#
loop_
_entity_poly.entity_id
_entity_poly.type
_entity_poly.pdbx_seq_one_letter_code
_entity_poly.pdbx_strand_id
1 'polypeptide(L)'
;MRSGTLRDVSSPGAALASGVSAGFVSGVLIAGVGGRLAMLLLRVTSDPALRGFLTDDGFTIGRVSVETLFLLGVTAGLGMAGGIFYLVVRRWIPARWRIPLMTLFFALVGGAGVIRPSEVDFTLLAPLPLAVALFIAIPAAYGAMMTWMAERLLREDSILRRRSWAWIVGLAPLAFANIVGIAVLLVAFGVWALGRSAPGLVAAWRSQVATRFGRAALIVMAVTSGAGLVRDGLDILG
;
A
#
# COMPACT_ATOMS: atom_id res chain seq x y z
N MET A 1 -24.93 39.60 11.81
CA MET A 1 -23.55 39.36 11.35
C MET A 1 -23.01 38.14 12.11
N ARG A 2 -23.06 36.97 11.52
CA ARG A 2 -22.46 35.77 12.11
C ARG A 2 -21.03 35.66 11.58
N SER A 3 -20.07 35.85 12.49
CA SER A 3 -18.65 35.64 12.24
C SER A 3 -18.43 34.18 11.85
N GLY A 4 -18.34 33.89 10.57
CA GLY A 4 -17.87 32.62 10.04
C GLY A 4 -16.38 32.48 10.35
N THR A 5 -16.07 31.99 11.55
CA THR A 5 -14.72 31.53 11.87
C THR A 5 -14.38 30.38 10.94
N LEU A 6 -13.48 30.67 10.04
CA LEU A 6 -12.79 29.71 9.17
C LEU A 6 -12.23 28.53 9.98
N ARG A 7 -13.04 27.49 10.17
CA ARG A 7 -12.56 26.17 10.56
C ARG A 7 -12.11 25.40 9.32
N ASP A 8 -11.22 26.00 8.56
CA ASP A 8 -10.61 25.37 7.39
C ASP A 8 -9.23 24.84 7.74
N VAL A 9 -9.17 24.05 8.79
CA VAL A 9 -8.03 23.16 9.02
C VAL A 9 -8.62 21.76 9.08
N SER A 10 -8.56 21.04 7.96
CA SER A 10 -8.73 19.60 7.98
C SER A 10 -7.86 19.05 9.12
N SER A 11 -8.49 18.50 10.19
CA SER A 11 -7.71 18.04 11.33
C SER A 11 -6.66 17.06 10.81
N PRO A 12 -5.37 17.22 11.12
CA PRO A 12 -4.31 16.30 10.65
C PRO A 12 -4.64 14.85 10.97
N GLY A 13 -5.37 14.64 12.11
CA GLY A 13 -5.88 13.34 12.50
C GLY A 13 -6.86 12.72 11.50
N ALA A 14 -7.81 13.51 10.95
CA ALA A 14 -8.75 12.98 9.95
C ALA A 14 -8.06 12.60 8.64
N ALA A 15 -7.05 13.37 8.22
CA ALA A 15 -6.24 13.02 7.05
C ALA A 15 -5.45 11.72 7.30
N LEU A 16 -4.78 11.60 8.45
CA LEU A 16 -4.04 10.39 8.83
C LEU A 16 -4.98 9.18 8.90
N ALA A 17 -6.13 9.32 9.57
CA ALA A 17 -7.15 8.27 9.64
C ALA A 17 -7.62 7.81 8.26
N SER A 18 -7.77 8.74 7.30
CA SER A 18 -8.14 8.40 5.92
C SER A 18 -7.11 7.51 5.24
N GLY A 19 -5.81 7.84 5.36
CA GLY A 19 -4.73 7.04 4.80
C GLY A 19 -4.60 5.67 5.49
N VAL A 20 -4.62 5.67 6.82
CA VAL A 20 -4.54 4.44 7.63
C VAL A 20 -5.69 3.49 7.32
N SER A 21 -6.95 3.97 7.36
CA SER A 21 -8.12 3.13 7.07
C SER A 21 -8.11 2.62 5.63
N ALA A 22 -7.82 3.49 4.65
CA ALA A 22 -7.76 3.08 3.24
C ALA A 22 -6.67 2.03 3.02
N GLY A 23 -5.48 2.26 3.57
CA GLY A 23 -4.36 1.33 3.49
C GLY A 23 -4.64 -0.01 4.16
N PHE A 24 -5.20 0.02 5.37
CA PHE A 24 -5.57 -1.18 6.12
C PHE A 24 -6.57 -2.05 5.35
N VAL A 25 -7.71 -1.46 4.95
CA VAL A 25 -8.77 -2.20 4.24
C VAL A 25 -8.25 -2.77 2.92
N SER A 26 -7.52 -1.97 2.14
CA SER A 26 -6.95 -2.43 0.87
C SER A 26 -5.84 -3.47 1.09
N GLY A 27 -5.03 -3.32 2.13
CA GLY A 27 -3.99 -4.28 2.49
C GLY A 27 -4.58 -5.65 2.86
N VAL A 28 -5.60 -5.67 3.72
CA VAL A 28 -6.28 -6.92 4.11
C VAL A 28 -7.00 -7.56 2.93
N LEU A 29 -7.83 -6.79 2.20
CA LEU A 29 -8.70 -7.36 1.17
C LEU A 29 -7.94 -7.72 -0.10
N ILE A 30 -7.06 -6.84 -0.59
CA ILE A 30 -6.39 -7.05 -1.87
C ILE A 30 -5.08 -7.83 -1.67
N ALA A 31 -4.19 -7.35 -0.80
CA ALA A 31 -2.92 -8.04 -0.61
C ALA A 31 -3.07 -9.32 0.21
N GLY A 32 -3.83 -9.30 1.30
CA GLY A 32 -4.03 -10.45 2.16
C GLY A 32 -4.95 -11.51 1.54
N VAL A 33 -6.24 -11.20 1.39
CA VAL A 33 -7.22 -12.16 0.85
C VAL A 33 -6.96 -12.43 -0.63
N GLY A 34 -6.72 -11.38 -1.45
CA GLY A 34 -6.40 -11.51 -2.86
C GLY A 34 -5.15 -12.34 -3.10
N GLY A 35 -4.08 -12.14 -2.30
CA GLY A 35 -2.86 -12.95 -2.34
C GLY A 35 -3.14 -14.43 -2.06
N ARG A 36 -3.98 -14.74 -1.06
CA ARG A 36 -4.39 -16.11 -0.77
C ARG A 36 -5.20 -16.75 -1.91
N LEU A 37 -6.09 -16.00 -2.52
CA LEU A 37 -6.85 -16.48 -3.69
C LEU A 37 -5.94 -16.73 -4.90
N ALA A 38 -4.94 -15.88 -5.12
CA ALA A 38 -3.95 -16.08 -6.17
C ALA A 38 -3.13 -17.35 -5.94
N MET A 39 -2.64 -17.56 -4.71
CA MET A 39 -1.93 -18.79 -4.35
C MET A 39 -2.82 -20.03 -4.48
N LEU A 40 -4.11 -19.93 -4.13
CA LEU A 40 -5.07 -21.01 -4.35
C LEU A 40 -5.25 -21.32 -5.84
N LEU A 41 -5.37 -20.29 -6.67
CA LEU A 41 -5.48 -20.44 -8.12
C LEU A 41 -4.24 -21.12 -8.70
N LEU A 42 -3.05 -20.65 -8.37
CA LEU A 42 -1.79 -21.24 -8.80
C LEU A 42 -1.66 -22.69 -8.35
N ARG A 43 -2.10 -23.01 -7.14
CA ARG A 43 -2.13 -24.41 -6.66
C ARG A 43 -3.04 -25.30 -7.51
N VAL A 44 -4.20 -24.81 -7.91
CA VAL A 44 -5.17 -25.60 -8.69
C VAL A 44 -4.67 -25.82 -10.12
N THR A 45 -3.92 -24.87 -10.66
CA THR A 45 -3.35 -24.92 -12.02
C THR A 45 -2.00 -25.62 -12.09
N SER A 46 -1.33 -25.86 -10.97
CA SER A 46 -0.03 -26.57 -10.89
C SER A 46 -0.20 -28.09 -10.72
N ASP A 47 0.90 -28.85 -10.93
CA ASP A 47 0.91 -30.30 -10.78
C ASP A 47 0.43 -30.74 -9.38
N PRO A 48 -0.51 -31.69 -9.29
CA PRO A 48 -0.96 -32.26 -8.02
C PRO A 48 0.14 -32.83 -7.13
N ALA A 49 1.28 -33.24 -7.70
CA ALA A 49 2.44 -33.75 -6.97
C ALA A 49 3.08 -32.67 -6.06
N LEU A 50 2.87 -31.40 -6.33
CA LEU A 50 3.38 -30.27 -5.53
C LEU A 50 2.54 -29.96 -4.28
N ARG A 51 1.46 -30.72 -4.05
CA ARG A 51 0.60 -30.52 -2.87
C ARG A 51 1.33 -30.91 -1.59
N GLY A 52 1.40 -29.97 -0.64
CA GLY A 52 2.05 -30.18 0.66
C GLY A 52 3.47 -29.62 0.76
N PHE A 53 4.03 -29.10 -0.35
CA PHE A 53 5.27 -28.34 -0.29
C PHE A 53 5.07 -27.03 0.47
N LEU A 54 6.12 -26.58 1.15
CA LEU A 54 6.18 -25.28 1.81
C LEU A 54 6.63 -24.23 0.78
N THR A 55 6.00 -23.07 0.81
CA THR A 55 6.50 -21.87 0.12
C THR A 55 7.73 -21.33 0.84
N ASP A 56 8.49 -20.43 0.21
CA ASP A 56 9.67 -19.77 0.82
C ASP A 56 9.31 -19.04 2.12
N ASP A 57 8.09 -18.54 2.24
CA ASP A 57 7.53 -17.90 3.43
C ASP A 57 7.07 -18.89 4.51
N GLY A 58 7.29 -20.19 4.34
CA GLY A 58 6.91 -21.24 5.30
C GLY A 58 5.42 -21.58 5.32
N PHE A 59 4.64 -21.17 4.33
CA PHE A 59 3.22 -21.50 4.24
C PHE A 59 3.00 -22.86 3.56
N THR A 60 2.19 -23.71 4.17
CA THR A 60 1.74 -24.94 3.51
C THR A 60 0.73 -24.58 2.41
N ILE A 61 1.06 -24.95 1.17
CA ILE A 61 0.17 -24.70 0.02
C ILE A 61 -1.20 -25.35 0.27
N GLY A 62 -2.22 -24.51 0.44
CA GLY A 62 -3.64 -24.91 0.53
C GLY A 62 -4.20 -25.21 1.91
N ARG A 63 -3.55 -24.82 2.99
CA ARG A 63 -4.14 -24.82 4.33
C ARG A 63 -4.36 -23.40 4.86
N VAL A 64 -5.53 -23.20 5.49
CA VAL A 64 -5.79 -22.01 6.31
C VAL A 64 -5.31 -22.33 7.72
N SER A 65 -4.34 -21.58 8.21
CA SER A 65 -3.68 -21.81 9.48
C SER A 65 -3.38 -20.49 10.20
N VAL A 66 -2.73 -20.54 11.33
CA VAL A 66 -2.33 -19.34 12.10
C VAL A 66 -1.44 -18.42 11.25
N GLU A 67 -0.65 -18.98 10.35
CA GLU A 67 0.18 -18.23 9.39
C GLU A 67 -0.67 -17.34 8.47
N THR A 68 -1.93 -17.75 8.19
CA THR A 68 -2.87 -16.90 7.43
C THR A 68 -3.21 -15.60 8.19
N LEU A 69 -3.39 -15.69 9.51
CA LEU A 69 -3.62 -14.50 10.35
C LEU A 69 -2.38 -13.62 10.40
N PHE A 70 -1.19 -14.25 10.47
CA PHE A 70 0.08 -13.51 10.40
C PHE A 70 0.21 -12.75 9.06
N LEU A 71 -0.05 -13.42 7.94
CA LEU A 71 -0.05 -12.79 6.62
C LEU A 71 -1.02 -11.60 6.55
N LEU A 72 -2.26 -11.79 7.03
CA LEU A 72 -3.24 -10.70 7.08
C LEU A 72 -2.75 -9.53 7.94
N GLY A 73 -2.07 -9.81 9.06
CA GLY A 73 -1.47 -8.78 9.91
C GLY A 73 -0.33 -8.03 9.20
N VAL A 74 0.55 -8.74 8.52
CA VAL A 74 1.65 -8.14 7.74
C VAL A 74 1.11 -7.30 6.60
N THR A 75 0.18 -7.84 5.80
CA THR A 75 -0.42 -7.11 4.67
C THR A 75 -1.25 -5.92 5.12
N ALA A 76 -1.90 -5.99 6.29
CA ALA A 76 -2.56 -4.87 6.93
C ALA A 76 -1.56 -3.76 7.31
N GLY A 77 -0.44 -4.12 7.94
CA GLY A 77 0.62 -3.19 8.32
C GLY A 77 1.27 -2.50 7.12
N LEU A 78 1.68 -3.29 6.13
CA LEU A 78 2.22 -2.76 4.87
C LEU A 78 1.19 -1.90 4.13
N GLY A 79 -0.07 -2.30 4.15
CA GLY A 79 -1.16 -1.53 3.59
C GLY A 79 -1.31 -0.16 4.27
N MET A 80 -1.27 -0.10 5.60
CA MET A 80 -1.31 1.17 6.34
C MET A 80 -0.11 2.05 5.98
N ALA A 81 1.09 1.48 5.87
CA ALA A 81 2.29 2.19 5.45
C ALA A 81 2.13 2.80 4.05
N GLY A 82 1.59 2.03 3.10
CA GLY A 82 1.27 2.52 1.76
C GLY A 82 0.22 3.63 1.75
N GLY A 83 -0.79 3.56 2.61
CA GLY A 83 -1.79 4.63 2.77
C GLY A 83 -1.18 5.93 3.30
N ILE A 84 -0.26 5.85 4.26
CA ILE A 84 0.47 7.03 4.78
C ILE A 84 1.43 7.56 3.71
N PHE A 85 2.18 6.68 3.02
CA PHE A 85 3.00 7.05 1.88
C PHE A 85 2.19 7.84 0.84
N TYR A 86 0.98 7.37 0.52
CA TYR A 86 0.10 8.07 -0.39
C TYR A 86 -0.25 9.48 0.10
N LEU A 87 -0.56 9.69 1.38
CA LEU A 87 -0.83 11.02 1.92
C LEU A 87 0.35 11.98 1.72
N VAL A 88 1.57 11.48 1.82
CA VAL A 88 2.79 12.27 1.60
C VAL A 88 2.94 12.65 0.12
N VAL A 89 2.77 11.70 -0.79
CA VAL A 89 3.05 11.91 -2.22
C VAL A 89 1.88 12.49 -3.00
N ARG A 90 0.63 12.39 -2.51
CA ARG A 90 -0.58 12.80 -3.23
C ARG A 90 -0.56 14.26 -3.71
N ARG A 91 0.13 15.13 -3.01
CA ARG A 91 0.29 16.55 -3.38
C ARG A 91 1.14 16.73 -4.65
N TRP A 92 2.04 15.79 -4.94
CA TRP A 92 2.91 15.83 -6.11
C TRP A 92 2.19 15.32 -7.36
N ILE A 93 1.07 14.63 -7.18
CA ILE A 93 0.31 13.98 -8.25
C ILE A 93 -0.95 14.81 -8.55
N PRO A 94 -1.17 15.21 -9.82
CA PRO A 94 -2.40 15.90 -10.22
C PRO A 94 -3.63 15.04 -9.91
N ALA A 95 -4.72 15.67 -9.42
CA ALA A 95 -5.88 14.95 -8.89
C ALA A 95 -6.45 13.89 -9.85
N ARG A 96 -6.57 14.22 -11.14
CA ARG A 96 -7.09 13.32 -12.19
C ARG A 96 -6.22 12.07 -12.43
N TRP A 97 -4.93 12.14 -12.08
CA TRP A 97 -3.94 11.09 -12.33
C TRP A 97 -3.57 10.28 -11.09
N ARG A 98 -4.14 10.58 -9.91
CA ARG A 98 -3.79 9.90 -8.65
C ARG A 98 -4.02 8.41 -8.72
N ILE A 99 -5.22 7.98 -9.10
CA ILE A 99 -5.55 6.55 -9.16
C ILE A 99 -4.65 5.84 -10.20
N PRO A 100 -4.64 6.23 -11.50
CA PRO A 100 -3.85 5.49 -12.48
C PRO A 100 -2.34 5.50 -12.20
N LEU A 101 -1.78 6.62 -11.73
CA LEU A 101 -0.35 6.67 -11.41
C LEU A 101 0.01 5.86 -10.17
N MET A 102 -0.84 5.83 -9.14
CA MET A 102 -0.60 4.98 -7.98
C MET A 102 -0.82 3.50 -8.28
N THR A 103 -1.77 3.15 -9.16
CA THR A 103 -1.92 1.80 -9.68
C THR A 103 -0.63 1.34 -10.36
N LEU A 104 -0.11 2.13 -11.30
CA LEU A 104 1.13 1.84 -12.00
C LEU A 104 2.34 1.78 -11.05
N PHE A 105 2.44 2.74 -10.14
CA PHE A 105 3.53 2.79 -9.16
C PHE A 105 3.58 1.52 -8.31
N PHE A 106 2.44 1.10 -7.74
CA PHE A 106 2.40 -0.11 -6.94
C PHE A 106 2.55 -1.38 -7.78
N ALA A 107 2.09 -1.40 -9.04
CA ALA A 107 2.37 -2.50 -9.96
C ALA A 107 3.88 -2.70 -10.15
N LEU A 108 4.61 -1.62 -10.42
CA LEU A 108 6.04 -1.67 -10.68
C LEU A 108 6.87 -1.91 -9.41
N VAL A 109 6.64 -1.10 -8.38
CA VAL A 109 7.44 -1.17 -7.15
C VAL A 109 7.04 -2.38 -6.30
N GLY A 110 5.74 -2.64 -6.16
CA GLY A 110 5.23 -3.79 -5.43
C GLY A 110 5.54 -5.10 -6.15
N GLY A 111 5.33 -5.15 -7.47
CA GLY A 111 5.68 -6.30 -8.30
C GLY A 111 7.17 -6.64 -8.23
N ALA A 112 8.05 -5.64 -8.39
CA ALA A 112 9.50 -5.84 -8.25
C ALA A 112 9.93 -6.27 -6.84
N GLY A 113 9.16 -5.91 -5.82
CA GLY A 113 9.43 -6.31 -4.43
C GLY A 113 9.06 -7.76 -4.12
N VAL A 114 8.15 -8.34 -4.92
CA VAL A 114 7.61 -9.69 -4.66
C VAL A 114 8.12 -10.70 -5.68
N ILE A 115 8.37 -10.31 -6.93
CA ILE A 115 8.82 -11.21 -7.99
C ILE A 115 10.34 -11.41 -7.88
N ARG A 116 10.75 -12.65 -7.58
CA ARG A 116 12.15 -13.05 -7.53
C ARG A 116 12.34 -14.41 -8.24
N PRO A 117 13.21 -14.48 -9.25
CA PRO A 117 13.38 -15.70 -10.06
C PRO A 117 13.78 -16.95 -9.26
N SER A 118 14.42 -16.78 -8.09
CA SER A 118 14.89 -17.87 -7.24
C SER A 118 13.86 -18.43 -6.27
N GLU A 119 12.68 -17.82 -6.14
CA GLU A 119 11.66 -18.25 -5.19
C GLU A 119 10.82 -19.41 -5.74
N VAL A 120 10.34 -20.26 -4.84
CA VAL A 120 9.51 -21.46 -5.14
C VAL A 120 8.29 -21.13 -5.97
N ASP A 121 7.67 -19.98 -5.73
CA ASP A 121 6.48 -19.52 -6.44
C ASP A 121 6.72 -19.29 -7.96
N PHE A 122 7.97 -19.08 -8.36
CA PHE A 122 8.37 -18.83 -9.75
C PHE A 122 9.22 -19.96 -10.35
N THR A 123 9.52 -21.00 -9.58
CA THR A 123 10.26 -22.18 -10.04
C THR A 123 9.40 -23.43 -10.13
N LEU A 124 8.42 -23.59 -9.26
CA LEU A 124 7.60 -24.79 -9.16
C LEU A 124 6.13 -24.60 -9.56
N LEU A 125 5.56 -23.41 -9.39
CA LEU A 125 4.16 -23.17 -9.70
C LEU A 125 3.96 -22.91 -11.20
N ALA A 126 2.94 -23.53 -11.77
CA ALA A 126 2.59 -23.39 -13.19
C ALA A 126 1.13 -22.92 -13.36
N PRO A 127 0.79 -22.17 -14.43
CA PRO A 127 1.72 -21.65 -15.44
C PRO A 127 2.45 -20.38 -14.97
N LEU A 128 3.76 -20.28 -15.22
CA LEU A 128 4.61 -19.15 -14.82
C LEU A 128 4.07 -17.76 -15.26
N PRO A 129 3.54 -17.59 -16.50
CA PRO A 129 2.97 -16.29 -16.91
C PRO A 129 1.79 -15.88 -16.04
N LEU A 130 0.99 -16.82 -15.53
CA LEU A 130 -0.12 -16.52 -14.62
C LEU A 130 0.40 -16.07 -13.26
N ALA A 131 1.45 -16.74 -12.74
CA ALA A 131 2.09 -16.33 -11.48
C ALA A 131 2.59 -14.90 -11.59
N VAL A 132 3.42 -14.58 -12.58
CA VAL A 132 3.93 -13.22 -12.82
C VAL A 132 2.80 -12.19 -12.94
N ALA A 133 1.75 -12.51 -13.72
CA ALA A 133 0.61 -11.60 -13.90
C ALA A 133 -0.13 -11.33 -12.58
N LEU A 134 -0.38 -12.34 -11.75
CA LEU A 134 -1.06 -12.21 -10.46
C LEU A 134 -0.23 -11.39 -9.47
N PHE A 135 1.07 -11.63 -9.39
CA PHE A 135 1.95 -10.91 -8.47
C PHE A 135 2.19 -9.44 -8.88
N ILE A 136 1.92 -9.07 -10.12
CA ILE A 136 1.86 -7.66 -10.57
C ILE A 136 0.46 -7.08 -10.33
N ALA A 137 -0.60 -7.86 -10.61
CA ALA A 137 -1.98 -7.40 -10.52
C ALA A 137 -2.42 -7.09 -9.08
N ILE A 138 -1.95 -7.86 -8.08
CA ILE A 138 -2.30 -7.65 -6.67
C ILE A 138 -1.80 -6.29 -6.17
N PRO A 139 -0.50 -5.93 -6.29
CA PRO A 139 -0.04 -4.59 -5.91
C PRO A 139 -0.71 -3.48 -6.74
N ALA A 140 -0.99 -3.70 -8.02
CA ALA A 140 -1.73 -2.74 -8.85
C ALA A 140 -3.13 -2.48 -8.31
N ALA A 141 -3.89 -3.55 -8.03
CA ALA A 141 -5.23 -3.47 -7.47
C ALA A 141 -5.23 -2.83 -6.08
N TYR A 142 -4.23 -3.17 -5.23
CA TYR A 142 -4.02 -2.50 -3.96
C TYR A 142 -3.84 -0.99 -4.15
N GLY A 143 -2.95 -0.56 -5.04
CA GLY A 143 -2.70 0.85 -5.32
C GLY A 143 -3.94 1.59 -5.81
N ALA A 144 -4.73 0.97 -6.68
CA ALA A 144 -6.00 1.52 -7.19
C ALA A 144 -7.02 1.69 -6.06
N MET A 145 -7.30 0.61 -5.32
CA MET A 145 -8.32 0.60 -4.26
C MET A 145 -7.95 1.53 -3.11
N MET A 146 -6.71 1.47 -2.64
CA MET A 146 -6.21 2.30 -1.55
C MET A 146 -6.32 3.79 -1.92
N THR A 147 -5.89 4.17 -3.12
CA THR A 147 -5.95 5.56 -3.57
C THR A 147 -7.39 6.04 -3.73
N TRP A 148 -8.25 5.24 -4.36
CA TRP A 148 -9.67 5.56 -4.50
C TRP A 148 -10.35 5.75 -3.14
N MET A 149 -10.11 4.84 -2.21
CA MET A 149 -10.70 4.89 -0.87
C MET A 149 -10.15 6.08 -0.06
N ALA A 150 -8.83 6.33 -0.11
CA ALA A 150 -8.22 7.47 0.55
C ALA A 150 -8.78 8.80 0.03
N GLU A 151 -8.91 8.97 -1.29
CA GLU A 151 -9.51 10.19 -1.87
C GLU A 151 -10.97 10.35 -1.47
N ARG A 152 -11.73 9.26 -1.37
CA ARG A 152 -13.12 9.30 -0.91
C ARG A 152 -13.22 9.69 0.58
N LEU A 153 -12.35 9.15 1.43
CA LEU A 153 -12.32 9.47 2.85
C LEU A 153 -11.77 10.88 3.15
N LEU A 154 -10.96 11.43 2.24
CA LEU A 154 -10.44 12.80 2.34
C LEU A 154 -11.43 13.88 1.92
N ARG A 155 -12.57 13.55 1.33
CA ARG A 155 -13.61 14.53 0.96
C ARG A 155 -14.22 15.18 2.20
N GLU A 156 -14.68 16.40 2.05
CA GLU A 156 -15.30 17.17 3.15
C GLU A 156 -16.59 16.55 3.68
N ASP A 157 -17.33 15.86 2.81
CA ASP A 157 -18.56 15.14 3.15
C ASP A 157 -18.34 13.78 3.77
N SER A 158 -17.08 13.33 3.93
CA SER A 158 -16.75 12.03 4.50
C SER A 158 -17.09 11.94 6.00
N ILE A 159 -17.42 10.72 6.46
CA ILE A 159 -17.75 10.44 7.87
C ILE A 159 -16.58 10.83 8.79
N LEU A 160 -15.33 10.62 8.38
CA LEU A 160 -14.13 10.93 9.17
C LEU A 160 -13.97 12.44 9.42
N ARG A 161 -14.59 13.28 8.59
CA ARG A 161 -14.55 14.74 8.72
C ARG A 161 -15.81 15.32 9.34
N ARG A 162 -16.95 14.70 9.13
CA ARG A 162 -18.23 15.16 9.65
C ARG A 162 -18.37 14.97 11.16
N ARG A 163 -17.82 13.86 11.71
CA ARG A 163 -17.93 13.54 13.13
C ARG A 163 -16.58 13.66 13.82
N SER A 164 -16.52 14.45 14.88
CA SER A 164 -15.29 14.73 15.64
C SER A 164 -14.62 13.50 16.25
N TRP A 165 -15.33 12.40 16.46
CA TRP A 165 -14.81 11.15 17.02
C TRP A 165 -14.45 10.12 15.94
N ALA A 166 -15.02 10.24 14.72
CA ALA A 166 -14.87 9.23 13.67
C ALA A 166 -13.41 9.01 13.23
N TRP A 167 -12.58 10.04 13.30
CA TRP A 167 -11.17 9.90 12.98
C TRP A 167 -10.42 9.00 13.99
N ILE A 168 -10.86 8.95 15.26
CA ILE A 168 -10.28 8.05 16.27
C ILE A 168 -10.57 6.60 15.87
N VAL A 169 -11.80 6.31 15.43
CA VAL A 169 -12.18 4.99 14.92
C VAL A 169 -11.41 4.67 13.62
N GLY A 170 -11.18 5.66 12.77
CA GLY A 170 -10.35 5.51 11.57
C GLY A 170 -8.88 5.18 11.87
N LEU A 171 -8.41 5.43 13.08
CA LEU A 171 -7.08 5.01 13.57
C LEU A 171 -7.09 3.68 14.31
N ALA A 172 -8.27 3.11 14.61
CA ALA A 172 -8.38 1.82 15.30
C ALA A 172 -7.58 0.67 14.66
N PRO A 173 -7.41 0.59 13.32
CA PRO A 173 -6.53 -0.39 12.71
C PRO A 173 -5.09 -0.39 13.23
N LEU A 174 -4.62 0.74 13.75
CA LEU A 174 -3.29 0.82 14.35
C LEU A 174 -3.17 0.00 15.64
N ALA A 175 -4.28 -0.32 16.32
CA ALA A 175 -4.27 -1.20 17.48
C ALA A 175 -3.97 -2.67 17.11
N PHE A 176 -4.21 -3.07 15.86
CA PHE A 176 -3.80 -4.38 15.31
C PHE A 176 -2.38 -4.36 14.75
N ALA A 177 -1.66 -3.28 14.99
CA ALA A 177 -0.33 -3.07 14.45
C ALA A 177 0.67 -4.03 15.12
N ASN A 178 1.22 -4.90 14.30
CA ASN A 178 2.49 -5.56 14.56
C ASN A 178 3.65 -4.53 14.53
N ILE A 179 4.88 -4.99 14.55
CA ILE A 179 6.09 -4.14 14.48
C ILE A 179 6.02 -3.09 13.35
N VAL A 180 5.44 -3.44 12.19
CA VAL A 180 5.26 -2.52 11.05
C VAL A 180 4.32 -1.36 11.40
N GLY A 181 3.21 -1.64 12.07
CA GLY A 181 2.28 -0.60 12.49
C GLY A 181 2.87 0.34 13.56
N ILE A 182 3.68 -0.19 14.48
CA ILE A 182 4.41 0.63 15.46
C ILE A 182 5.41 1.54 14.72
N ALA A 183 6.18 1.03 13.77
CA ALA A 183 7.09 1.82 12.96
C ALA A 183 6.33 2.91 12.19
N VAL A 184 5.18 2.59 11.60
CA VAL A 184 4.30 3.55 10.91
C VAL A 184 3.83 4.65 11.86
N LEU A 185 3.44 4.31 13.09
CA LEU A 185 3.04 5.28 14.11
C LEU A 185 4.20 6.21 14.50
N LEU A 186 5.39 5.66 14.70
CA LEU A 186 6.57 6.45 15.03
C LEU A 186 6.94 7.43 13.92
N VAL A 187 6.89 6.99 12.65
CA VAL A 187 7.10 7.87 11.49
C VAL A 187 6.03 8.95 11.42
N ALA A 188 4.75 8.59 11.56
CA ALA A 188 3.65 9.55 11.52
C ALA A 188 3.75 10.58 12.66
N PHE A 189 4.10 10.14 13.87
CA PHE A 189 4.34 11.00 15.02
C PHE A 189 5.55 11.90 14.80
N GLY A 190 6.65 11.38 14.27
CA GLY A 190 7.84 12.15 13.92
C GLY A 190 7.55 13.25 12.90
N VAL A 191 6.81 12.93 11.83
CA VAL A 191 6.38 13.93 10.82
C VAL A 191 5.47 14.98 11.44
N TRP A 192 4.55 14.59 12.32
CA TRP A 192 3.68 15.52 13.03
C TRP A 192 4.46 16.44 13.99
N ALA A 193 5.37 15.90 14.77
CA ALA A 193 6.23 16.65 15.71
C ALA A 193 7.13 17.63 14.96
N LEU A 194 7.79 17.19 13.89
CA LEU A 194 8.60 18.03 13.00
C LEU A 194 7.77 19.15 12.38
N GLY A 195 6.55 18.87 11.95
CA GLY A 195 5.64 19.86 11.40
C GLY A 195 5.26 20.95 12.40
N ARG A 196 5.29 20.63 13.70
CA ARG A 196 4.96 21.55 14.78
C ARG A 196 6.16 22.38 15.23
N SER A 197 7.33 21.76 15.31
CA SER A 197 8.57 22.37 15.80
C SER A 197 9.36 23.12 14.72
N ALA A 198 9.13 22.83 13.44
CA ALA A 198 9.89 23.39 12.33
C ALA A 198 8.99 23.86 11.19
N PRO A 199 8.25 24.99 11.35
CA PRO A 199 7.33 25.50 10.32
C PRO A 199 8.04 25.83 8.99
N GLY A 200 9.33 26.18 9.03
CA GLY A 200 10.17 26.37 7.85
C GLY A 200 10.32 25.09 7.00
N LEU A 201 10.43 23.91 7.63
CA LEU A 201 10.48 22.62 6.92
C LEU A 201 9.15 22.34 6.22
N VAL A 202 8.02 22.67 6.84
CA VAL A 202 6.69 22.51 6.22
C VAL A 202 6.56 23.44 5.01
N ALA A 203 7.04 24.68 5.11
CA ALA A 203 7.05 25.61 4.00
C ALA A 203 7.97 25.13 2.86
N ALA A 204 9.17 24.67 3.19
CA ALA A 204 10.11 24.06 2.24
C ALA A 204 9.48 22.82 1.55
N TRP A 205 8.84 21.94 2.32
CA TRP A 205 8.10 20.80 1.78
C TRP A 205 6.97 21.18 0.85
N ARG A 206 6.34 22.35 1.07
CA ARG A 206 5.27 22.89 0.22
C ARG A 206 5.81 23.63 -1.00
N SER A 207 7.10 23.81 -1.16
CA SER A 207 7.70 24.52 -2.28
C SER A 207 7.54 23.78 -3.62
N GLN A 208 7.65 24.53 -4.71
CA GLN A 208 7.69 23.93 -6.07
C GLN A 208 8.93 23.06 -6.27
N VAL A 209 10.04 23.41 -5.61
CA VAL A 209 11.29 22.66 -5.65
C VAL A 209 11.07 21.28 -5.05
N ALA A 210 10.50 21.18 -3.85
CA ALA A 210 10.17 19.89 -3.23
C ALA A 210 9.19 19.07 -4.08
N THR A 211 8.24 19.74 -4.75
CA THR A 211 7.32 19.04 -5.66
C THR A 211 8.03 18.45 -6.87
N ARG A 212 9.00 19.17 -7.46
CA ARG A 212 9.80 18.68 -8.60
C ARG A 212 10.69 17.50 -8.18
N PHE A 213 11.40 17.64 -7.07
CA PHE A 213 12.23 16.56 -6.53
C PHE A 213 11.39 15.33 -6.16
N GLY A 214 10.23 15.52 -5.50
CA GLY A 214 9.34 14.41 -5.15
C GLY A 214 8.82 13.66 -6.39
N ARG A 215 8.43 14.38 -7.44
CA ARG A 215 8.04 13.76 -8.72
C ARG A 215 9.19 13.00 -9.35
N ALA A 216 10.39 13.60 -9.41
CA ALA A 216 11.56 12.95 -9.95
C ALA A 216 11.89 11.66 -9.17
N ALA A 217 11.86 11.70 -7.84
CA ALA A 217 12.10 10.53 -6.99
C ALA A 217 11.07 9.40 -7.26
N LEU A 218 9.78 9.73 -7.38
CA LEU A 218 8.76 8.75 -7.72
C LEU A 218 8.98 8.12 -9.10
N ILE A 219 9.35 8.93 -10.09
CA ILE A 219 9.64 8.46 -11.46
C ILE A 219 10.88 7.56 -11.44
N VAL A 220 11.96 7.98 -10.80
CA VAL A 220 13.19 7.17 -10.70
C VAL A 220 12.89 5.83 -10.02
N MET A 221 12.18 5.85 -8.90
CA MET A 221 11.80 4.62 -8.20
C MET A 221 10.94 3.71 -9.09
N ALA A 222 9.95 4.25 -9.78
CA ALA A 222 9.10 3.46 -10.67
C ALA A 222 9.88 2.90 -11.86
N VAL A 223 10.79 3.67 -12.47
CA VAL A 223 11.60 3.24 -13.61
C VAL A 223 12.61 2.17 -13.20
N THR A 224 13.33 2.37 -12.10
CA THR A 224 14.31 1.39 -11.60
C THR A 224 13.65 0.08 -11.19
N SER A 225 12.51 0.15 -10.46
CA SER A 225 11.74 -1.05 -10.10
C SER A 225 11.13 -1.72 -11.34
N GLY A 226 10.62 -0.94 -12.29
CA GLY A 226 10.08 -1.48 -13.54
C GLY A 226 11.15 -2.18 -14.40
N ALA A 227 12.35 -1.62 -14.47
CA ALA A 227 13.47 -2.27 -15.17
C ALA A 227 13.87 -3.60 -14.50
N GLY A 228 13.93 -3.63 -13.16
CA GLY A 228 14.15 -4.86 -12.40
C GLY A 228 13.05 -5.89 -12.67
N LEU A 229 11.78 -5.47 -12.57
CA LEU A 229 10.62 -6.33 -12.81
C LEU A 229 10.62 -6.95 -14.22
N VAL A 230 10.98 -6.19 -15.25
CA VAL A 230 11.08 -6.69 -16.64
C VAL A 230 12.20 -7.71 -16.74
N ARG A 231 13.37 -7.43 -16.16
CA ARG A 231 14.50 -8.36 -16.15
C ARG A 231 14.13 -9.67 -15.47
N ASP A 232 13.62 -9.61 -14.23
CA ASP A 232 13.27 -10.79 -13.44
C ASP A 232 12.14 -11.57 -14.11
N GLY A 233 11.16 -10.86 -14.71
CA GLY A 233 10.09 -11.49 -15.51
C GLY A 233 10.60 -12.21 -16.74
N LEU A 234 11.59 -11.67 -17.45
CA LEU A 234 12.22 -12.33 -18.60
C LEU A 234 13.03 -13.55 -18.13
N ASP A 235 13.77 -13.44 -17.03
CA ASP A 235 14.54 -14.56 -16.48
C ASP A 235 13.64 -15.72 -16.01
N ILE A 236 12.38 -15.45 -15.63
CA ILE A 236 11.40 -16.47 -15.25
C ILE A 236 10.74 -17.12 -16.48
N LEU A 237 10.51 -16.34 -17.53
CA LEU A 237 9.73 -16.77 -18.70
C LEU A 237 10.59 -17.35 -19.85
N GLY A 238 11.91 -17.10 -19.85
CA GLY A 238 12.86 -17.45 -20.92
C GLY A 238 13.72 -18.58 -20.62
#